data_8644c55ff99d92fc8f4fb1bd3d2d22ba
#
_entry.id   8644c55ff99d92fc8f4fb1bd3d2d22ba
#
_cell.length_a   1.000
_cell.length_b   1.000
_cell.length_c   1.000
_cell.angle_alpha   90.00
_cell.angle_beta   90.00
_cell.angle_gamma   90.00
#
_symmetry.space_group_name_H-M   'P 1'
#
loop_
_entity.id
_entity.type
_entity.pdbx_description
1 polymer ?
#
loop_
_entity_poly.entity_id
_entity_poly.type
_entity_poly.pdbx_seq_one_letter_code
_entity_poly.pdbx_strand_id
1 'polypeptide(L)'
;MKAESADGHIGWGEIWCNFPSCGAEHRAQLLNTVIAPLLLNKDFSHPSSAFEEASTKTHVLALQSGELGPMAQVIAGVDIALWDLCARRAKLPLYQLLGGSNARIGVYASGINPDASLQTVQKKYQEGFRAFKLKIGFDTELDIANVRSVREWLDPALELMADVNQAWDLATALDNIPKLESYGLSWLEEPLRCDSEMRQWQEL
;
A
#
# COMPACT_ATOMS: atom_id res chain seq x y z
N MET A 1 3.56 -15.25 5.40
CA MET A 1 3.14 -16.41 6.21
C MET A 1 2.50 -17.49 5.33
N LYS A 2 2.41 -18.71 5.83
CA LYS A 2 1.71 -19.85 5.22
C LYS A 2 0.56 -20.27 6.13
N ALA A 3 -0.63 -20.44 5.57
CA ALA A 3 -1.75 -21.09 6.21
C ALA A 3 -1.96 -22.47 5.56
N GLU A 4 -2.27 -23.49 6.36
CA GLU A 4 -2.54 -24.84 5.88
C GLU A 4 -3.80 -25.37 6.57
N SER A 5 -4.76 -25.87 5.76
CA SER A 5 -5.99 -26.48 6.24
C SER A 5 -5.80 -27.96 6.52
N ALA A 6 -6.70 -28.56 7.31
CA ALA A 6 -6.66 -29.97 7.67
C ALA A 6 -6.69 -30.92 6.45
N ASP A 7 -7.27 -30.48 5.33
CA ASP A 7 -7.30 -31.23 4.06
C ASP A 7 -6.08 -30.96 3.16
N GLY A 8 -5.04 -30.27 3.67
CA GLY A 8 -3.75 -30.07 3.02
C GLY A 8 -3.70 -28.93 1.99
N HIS A 9 -4.74 -28.11 1.88
CA HIS A 9 -4.68 -26.90 1.05
C HIS A 9 -3.83 -25.82 1.73
N ILE A 10 -3.07 -25.09 0.91
CA ILE A 10 -2.13 -24.06 1.37
C ILE A 10 -2.51 -22.72 0.78
N GLY A 11 -2.53 -21.68 1.63
CA GLY A 11 -2.63 -20.30 1.23
C GLY A 11 -1.43 -19.48 1.73
N TRP A 12 -1.11 -18.42 1.01
CA TRP A 12 -0.01 -17.52 1.30
C TRP A 12 -0.52 -16.11 1.57
N GLY A 13 0.03 -15.46 2.58
CA GLY A 13 -0.26 -14.08 2.92
C GLY A 13 1.01 -13.32 3.28
N GLU A 14 1.05 -12.05 2.91
CA GLU A 14 2.10 -11.13 3.30
C GLU A 14 1.67 -10.36 4.54
N ILE A 15 2.54 -10.34 5.55
CA ILE A 15 2.41 -9.42 6.67
C ILE A 15 3.30 -8.23 6.33
N TRP A 16 2.69 -7.17 5.78
CA TRP A 16 3.44 -5.99 5.37
C TRP A 16 4.11 -5.33 6.58
N CYS A 17 5.39 -5.03 6.45
CA CYS A 17 6.14 -4.26 7.43
C CYS A 17 7.33 -3.56 6.75
N ASN A 18 7.24 -2.25 6.57
CA ASN A 18 8.31 -1.45 6.00
C ASN A 18 9.22 -0.86 7.08
N PHE A 19 8.66 -0.49 8.23
CA PHE A 19 9.37 0.13 9.35
C PHE A 19 8.90 -0.43 10.69
N PRO A 20 9.75 -0.43 11.73
CA PRO A 20 11.21 -0.24 11.75
C PRO A 20 11.96 -1.44 11.17
N SER A 21 13.29 -1.39 11.09
CA SER A 21 14.13 -2.46 10.52
C SER A 21 13.94 -3.84 11.17
N CYS A 22 13.56 -3.89 12.45
CA CYS A 22 13.23 -5.12 13.18
C CYS A 22 11.73 -5.49 13.09
N GLY A 23 10.99 -4.85 12.19
CA GLY A 23 9.54 -5.00 12.15
C GLY A 23 9.07 -6.38 11.71
N ALA A 24 9.80 -7.05 10.83
CA ALA A 24 9.44 -8.39 10.34
C ALA A 24 9.46 -9.43 11.46
N GLU A 25 10.51 -9.45 12.26
CA GLU A 25 10.66 -10.35 13.41
C GLU A 25 9.57 -10.11 14.45
N HIS A 26 9.27 -8.83 14.72
CA HIS A 26 8.21 -8.46 15.64
C HIS A 26 6.84 -8.96 15.15
N ARG A 27 6.48 -8.79 13.87
CA ARG A 27 5.22 -9.30 13.31
C ARG A 27 5.17 -10.83 13.32
N ALA A 28 6.30 -11.50 13.08
CA ALA A 28 6.39 -12.96 13.19
C ALA A 28 6.13 -13.43 14.63
N GLN A 29 6.64 -12.71 15.64
CA GLN A 29 6.34 -13.00 17.05
C GLN A 29 4.87 -12.78 17.38
N LEU A 30 4.26 -11.65 17.00
CA LEU A 30 2.82 -11.39 17.18
C LEU A 30 1.96 -12.46 16.50
N LEU A 31 2.32 -12.87 15.28
CA LEU A 31 1.64 -13.97 14.61
C LEU A 31 1.68 -15.24 15.45
N ASN A 32 2.87 -15.68 15.84
CA ASN A 32 3.07 -16.99 16.45
C ASN A 32 2.54 -17.06 17.90
N THR A 33 2.65 -15.97 18.65
CA THR A 33 2.34 -15.97 20.09
C THR A 33 0.96 -15.41 20.44
N VAL A 34 0.37 -14.60 19.56
CA VAL A 34 -0.91 -13.93 19.82
C VAL A 34 -2.00 -14.40 18.85
N ILE A 35 -1.79 -14.26 17.54
CA ILE A 35 -2.85 -14.48 16.55
C ILE A 35 -3.04 -15.98 16.26
N ALA A 36 -1.97 -16.72 15.98
CA ALA A 36 -2.08 -18.13 15.62
C ALA A 36 -2.78 -18.97 16.72
N PRO A 37 -2.51 -18.82 18.03
CA PRO A 37 -3.22 -19.55 19.05
C PRO A 37 -4.74 -19.29 19.10
N LEU A 38 -5.19 -18.14 18.62
CA LEU A 38 -6.62 -17.81 18.54
C LEU A 38 -7.34 -18.54 17.41
N LEU A 39 -6.65 -18.88 16.33
CA LEU A 39 -7.23 -19.35 15.09
C LEU A 39 -6.92 -20.83 14.79
N LEU A 40 -5.79 -21.35 15.27
CA LEU A 40 -5.39 -22.75 15.02
C LEU A 40 -6.40 -23.76 15.56
N ASN A 41 -6.60 -24.82 14.80
CA ASN A 41 -7.50 -25.93 15.11
C ASN A 41 -8.98 -25.49 15.28
N LYS A 42 -9.38 -24.41 14.62
CA LYS A 42 -10.76 -23.96 14.54
C LYS A 42 -11.29 -24.04 13.12
N ASP A 43 -12.57 -24.29 13.02
CA ASP A 43 -13.29 -24.27 11.75
C ASP A 43 -13.91 -22.89 11.53
N PHE A 44 -13.58 -22.29 10.40
CA PHE A 44 -14.18 -21.04 9.93
C PHE A 44 -14.90 -21.30 8.61
N SER A 45 -16.17 -20.96 8.55
CA SER A 45 -16.96 -21.08 7.31
C SER A 45 -16.55 -20.07 6.24
N HIS A 46 -15.93 -18.95 6.66
CA HIS A 46 -15.52 -17.86 5.78
C HIS A 46 -14.28 -17.14 6.36
N PRO A 47 -13.35 -16.62 5.52
CA PRO A 47 -12.19 -15.88 6.00
C PRO A 47 -12.53 -14.70 6.90
N SER A 48 -13.61 -13.95 6.62
CA SER A 48 -14.02 -12.81 7.43
C SER A 48 -14.35 -13.19 8.88
N SER A 49 -14.84 -14.41 9.15
CA SER A 49 -15.10 -14.86 10.52
C SER A 49 -13.81 -15.01 11.34
N ALA A 50 -12.74 -15.48 10.71
CA ALA A 50 -11.42 -15.54 11.35
C ALA A 50 -10.83 -14.13 11.57
N PHE A 51 -11.01 -13.23 10.59
CA PHE A 51 -10.63 -11.82 10.72
C PHE A 51 -11.34 -11.12 11.88
N GLU A 52 -12.67 -11.27 11.97
CA GLU A 52 -13.49 -10.70 13.04
C GLU A 52 -13.10 -11.26 14.42
N GLU A 53 -12.87 -12.57 14.52
CA GLU A 53 -12.45 -13.20 15.76
C GLU A 53 -11.09 -12.68 16.21
N ALA A 54 -10.08 -12.65 15.32
CA ALA A 54 -8.76 -12.13 15.64
C ALA A 54 -8.83 -10.65 16.04
N SER A 55 -9.54 -9.82 15.27
CA SER A 55 -9.67 -8.39 15.54
C SER A 55 -10.33 -8.10 16.87
N THR A 56 -11.46 -8.78 17.16
CA THR A 56 -12.21 -8.59 18.41
C THR A 56 -11.40 -9.03 19.64
N LYS A 57 -10.79 -10.20 19.56
CA LYS A 57 -10.05 -10.76 20.73
C LYS A 57 -8.74 -10.04 21.03
N THR A 58 -8.15 -9.38 20.04
CA THR A 58 -6.87 -8.67 20.25
C THR A 58 -7.04 -7.17 20.41
N HIS A 59 -8.24 -6.61 20.22
CA HIS A 59 -8.45 -5.17 20.27
C HIS A 59 -7.97 -4.50 21.55
N VAL A 60 -8.34 -5.03 22.72
CA VAL A 60 -7.92 -4.48 24.01
C VAL A 60 -6.42 -4.63 24.22
N LEU A 61 -5.85 -5.77 23.82
CA LEU A 61 -4.40 -5.99 23.88
C LEU A 61 -3.66 -4.97 23.03
N ALA A 62 -4.10 -4.76 21.78
CA ALA A 62 -3.50 -3.81 20.85
C ALA A 62 -3.54 -2.36 21.38
N LEU A 63 -4.64 -1.97 22.04
CA LEU A 63 -4.77 -0.66 22.70
C LEU A 63 -3.80 -0.52 23.88
N GLN A 64 -3.76 -1.52 24.76
CA GLN A 64 -2.94 -1.47 25.98
C GLN A 64 -1.44 -1.52 25.69
N SER A 65 -1.04 -2.24 24.63
CA SER A 65 0.36 -2.32 24.21
C SER A 65 0.79 -1.18 23.28
N GLY A 66 -0.14 -0.35 22.80
CA GLY A 66 0.15 0.67 21.79
C GLY A 66 0.43 0.12 20.39
N GLU A 67 0.01 -1.12 20.10
CA GLU A 67 0.39 -1.87 18.89
C GLU A 67 -0.76 -2.03 17.88
N LEU A 68 -1.64 -1.06 17.77
CA LEU A 68 -2.77 -1.11 16.82
C LEU A 68 -2.32 -1.40 15.38
N GLY A 69 -1.30 -0.69 14.90
CA GLY A 69 -0.76 -0.89 13.55
C GLY A 69 -0.14 -2.28 13.34
N PRO A 70 0.86 -2.68 14.15
CA PRO A 70 1.46 -4.00 14.08
C PRO A 70 0.45 -5.15 14.14
N MET A 71 -0.53 -5.06 15.04
CA MET A 71 -1.57 -6.09 15.19
C MET A 71 -2.44 -6.17 13.93
N ALA A 72 -2.89 -5.02 13.42
CA ALA A 72 -3.68 -4.96 12.19
C ALA A 72 -2.91 -5.54 10.98
N GLN A 73 -1.61 -5.26 10.86
CA GLN A 73 -0.76 -5.83 9.80
C GLN A 73 -0.68 -7.35 9.88
N VAL A 74 -0.56 -7.93 11.07
CA VAL A 74 -0.53 -9.39 11.24
C VAL A 74 -1.87 -10.00 10.87
N ILE A 75 -2.98 -9.42 11.35
CA ILE A 75 -4.33 -9.90 11.05
C ILE A 75 -4.59 -9.83 9.53
N ALA A 76 -4.18 -8.73 8.87
CA ALA A 76 -4.30 -8.59 7.41
C ALA A 76 -3.53 -9.68 6.66
N GLY A 77 -2.30 -10.01 7.10
CA GLY A 77 -1.52 -11.09 6.49
C GLY A 77 -2.18 -12.47 6.66
N VAL A 78 -2.83 -12.71 7.78
CA VAL A 78 -3.64 -13.94 7.99
C VAL A 78 -4.85 -13.96 7.07
N ASP A 79 -5.59 -12.85 6.97
CA ASP A 79 -6.75 -12.71 6.10
C ASP A 79 -6.39 -12.99 4.64
N ILE A 80 -5.32 -12.37 4.13
CA ILE A 80 -4.78 -12.63 2.78
C ILE A 80 -4.50 -14.12 2.58
N ALA A 81 -3.85 -14.78 3.55
CA ALA A 81 -3.53 -16.21 3.44
C ALA A 81 -4.78 -17.09 3.42
N LEU A 82 -5.81 -16.75 4.18
CA LEU A 82 -7.07 -17.51 4.20
C LEU A 82 -7.87 -17.32 2.90
N TRP A 83 -7.89 -16.11 2.35
CA TRP A 83 -8.50 -15.85 1.04
C TRP A 83 -7.76 -16.56 -0.09
N ASP A 84 -6.42 -16.56 -0.10
CA ASP A 84 -5.62 -17.31 -1.07
C ASP A 84 -5.88 -18.83 -0.96
N LEU A 85 -5.96 -19.34 0.27
CA LEU A 85 -6.32 -20.75 0.52
C LEU A 85 -7.70 -21.09 -0.06
N CYS A 86 -8.71 -20.27 0.19
CA CYS A 86 -10.06 -20.46 -0.34
C CYS A 86 -10.07 -20.41 -1.87
N ALA A 87 -9.34 -19.48 -2.48
CA ALA A 87 -9.25 -19.35 -3.93
C ALA A 87 -8.57 -20.57 -4.57
N ARG A 88 -7.47 -21.05 -3.99
CA ARG A 88 -6.77 -22.25 -4.43
C ARG A 88 -7.64 -23.51 -4.28
N ARG A 89 -8.35 -23.65 -3.17
CA ARG A 89 -9.28 -24.76 -2.93
C ARG A 89 -10.42 -24.75 -3.95
N ALA A 90 -10.96 -23.57 -4.28
CA ALA A 90 -11.98 -23.41 -5.31
C ALA A 90 -11.43 -23.52 -6.75
N LYS A 91 -10.11 -23.54 -6.94
CA LYS A 91 -9.41 -23.48 -8.24
C LYS A 91 -9.80 -22.25 -9.06
N LEU A 92 -10.04 -21.12 -8.38
CA LEU A 92 -10.39 -19.84 -8.98
C LEU A 92 -9.31 -18.79 -8.67
N PRO A 93 -9.05 -17.87 -9.59
CA PRO A 93 -8.32 -16.65 -9.24
C PRO A 93 -9.09 -15.89 -8.15
N LEU A 94 -8.37 -15.24 -7.23
CA LEU A 94 -8.99 -14.53 -6.11
C LEU A 94 -10.03 -13.50 -6.55
N TYR A 95 -9.78 -12.74 -7.63
CA TYR A 95 -10.73 -11.76 -8.12
C TYR A 95 -12.10 -12.38 -8.52
N GLN A 96 -12.09 -13.60 -9.06
CA GLN A 96 -13.34 -14.32 -9.40
C GLN A 96 -14.05 -14.83 -8.15
N LEU A 97 -13.28 -15.34 -7.17
CA LEU A 97 -13.86 -15.76 -5.89
C LEU A 97 -14.56 -14.60 -5.18
N LEU A 98 -14.00 -13.38 -5.30
CA LEU A 98 -14.57 -12.14 -4.77
C LEU A 98 -15.69 -11.54 -5.66
N GLY A 99 -16.12 -12.23 -6.72
CA GLY A 99 -17.19 -11.79 -7.61
C GLY A 99 -16.77 -10.87 -8.75
N GLY A 100 -15.47 -10.67 -8.95
CA GLY A 100 -14.95 -9.87 -10.06
C GLY A 100 -15.04 -10.61 -11.39
N SER A 101 -15.36 -9.89 -12.47
CA SER A 101 -15.47 -10.42 -13.84
C SER A 101 -14.34 -9.97 -14.77
N ASN A 102 -13.59 -8.93 -14.40
CA ASN A 102 -12.51 -8.40 -15.23
C ASN A 102 -11.13 -8.77 -14.65
N ALA A 103 -10.34 -9.50 -15.44
CA ALA A 103 -8.99 -9.90 -15.07
C ALA A 103 -7.93 -8.82 -15.39
N ARG A 104 -8.32 -7.71 -16.03
CA ARG A 104 -7.41 -6.62 -16.40
C ARG A 104 -7.65 -5.40 -15.53
N ILE A 105 -6.55 -4.82 -15.04
CA ILE A 105 -6.53 -3.57 -14.28
C ILE A 105 -5.48 -2.64 -14.86
N GLY A 106 -5.78 -1.34 -14.92
CA GLY A 106 -4.79 -0.30 -15.23
C GLY A 106 -3.73 -0.24 -14.13
N VAL A 107 -2.48 -0.08 -14.53
CA VAL A 107 -1.34 0.02 -13.61
C VAL A 107 -0.45 1.18 -14.01
N TYR A 108 0.26 1.74 -13.04
CA TYR A 108 1.30 2.74 -13.24
C TYR A 108 2.64 2.27 -12.68
N ALA A 109 3.73 2.77 -13.26
CA ALA A 109 5.05 2.59 -12.69
C ALA A 109 5.23 3.54 -11.49
N SER A 110 5.59 2.98 -10.34
CA SER A 110 5.85 3.70 -9.09
C SER A 110 7.28 3.49 -8.60
N GLY A 111 7.66 4.15 -7.50
CA GLY A 111 9.01 4.04 -6.93
C GLY A 111 10.07 4.75 -7.78
N ILE A 112 9.67 5.78 -8.54
CA ILE A 112 10.56 6.58 -9.37
C ILE A 112 11.18 7.67 -8.50
N ASN A 113 12.39 7.43 -8.03
CA ASN A 113 13.14 8.30 -7.14
C ASN A 113 13.76 9.51 -7.86
N PRO A 114 14.08 10.60 -7.14
CA PRO A 114 14.51 11.87 -7.75
C PRO A 114 15.84 11.80 -8.51
N ASP A 115 16.77 10.93 -8.11
CA ASP A 115 18.13 10.90 -8.67
C ASP A 115 18.21 10.57 -10.17
N ALA A 116 17.20 9.89 -10.72
CA ALA A 116 17.17 9.46 -12.12
C ALA A 116 15.73 9.36 -12.65
N SER A 117 14.87 10.31 -12.31
CA SER A 117 13.44 10.26 -12.62
C SER A 117 13.17 10.06 -14.10
N LEU A 118 13.71 10.90 -14.97
CA LEU A 118 13.48 10.84 -16.41
C LEU A 118 13.99 9.51 -17.02
N GLN A 119 15.20 9.09 -16.67
CA GLN A 119 15.78 7.84 -17.18
C GLN A 119 14.96 6.63 -16.75
N THR A 120 14.47 6.64 -15.52
CA THR A 120 13.63 5.57 -14.98
C THR A 120 12.27 5.54 -15.70
N VAL A 121 11.64 6.70 -15.93
CA VAL A 121 10.41 6.81 -16.72
C VAL A 121 10.61 6.28 -18.13
N GLN A 122 11.68 6.69 -18.82
CA GLN A 122 12.01 6.22 -20.17
C GLN A 122 12.16 4.70 -20.24
N LYS A 123 12.87 4.12 -19.26
CA LYS A 123 13.01 2.66 -19.15
C LYS A 123 11.65 1.99 -18.94
N LYS A 124 10.84 2.49 -18.01
CA LYS A 124 9.50 1.94 -17.73
C LYS A 124 8.54 2.09 -18.92
N TYR A 125 8.65 3.18 -19.67
CA TYR A 125 7.90 3.37 -20.91
C TYR A 125 8.26 2.29 -21.95
N GLN A 126 9.55 1.96 -22.11
CA GLN A 126 10.00 0.88 -22.99
C GLN A 126 9.49 -0.50 -22.52
N GLU A 127 9.34 -0.70 -21.20
CA GLU A 127 8.74 -1.91 -20.62
C GLU A 127 7.21 -1.99 -20.84
N GLY A 128 6.58 -0.94 -21.38
CA GLY A 128 5.15 -0.91 -21.72
C GLY A 128 4.26 -0.12 -20.77
N PHE A 129 4.80 0.48 -19.71
CA PHE A 129 4.01 1.37 -18.84
C PHE A 129 3.60 2.65 -19.58
N ARG A 130 2.42 3.20 -19.22
CA ARG A 130 1.84 4.41 -19.81
C ARG A 130 1.31 5.40 -18.78
N ALA A 131 1.54 5.10 -17.50
CA ALA A 131 1.25 5.96 -16.37
C ALA A 131 2.41 5.88 -15.36
N PHE A 132 2.77 7.00 -14.72
CA PHE A 132 4.00 7.09 -13.93
C PHE A 132 3.76 7.94 -12.67
N LYS A 133 4.25 7.46 -11.50
CA LYS A 133 4.20 8.22 -10.25
C LYS A 133 5.61 8.50 -9.75
N LEU A 134 5.99 9.78 -9.71
CA LEU A 134 7.29 10.23 -9.22
C LEU A 134 7.27 10.38 -7.70
N LYS A 135 8.39 10.09 -7.06
CA LYS A 135 8.64 10.47 -5.67
C LYS A 135 9.19 11.89 -5.64
N ILE A 136 8.55 12.75 -4.86
CA ILE A 136 8.93 14.14 -4.60
C ILE A 136 8.87 14.41 -3.08
N GLY A 137 9.14 15.65 -2.64
CA GLY A 137 9.15 16.02 -1.22
C GLY A 137 10.55 15.98 -0.61
N PHE A 138 11.60 15.96 -1.43
CA PHE A 138 13.00 15.94 -0.99
C PHE A 138 13.62 17.33 -1.06
N ASP A 139 13.49 18.00 -2.20
CA ASP A 139 13.98 19.36 -2.45
C ASP A 139 13.07 20.01 -3.49
N THR A 140 12.51 21.19 -3.18
CA THR A 140 11.48 21.83 -4.03
C THR A 140 11.98 22.11 -5.45
N GLU A 141 13.21 22.59 -5.63
CA GLU A 141 13.74 22.94 -6.95
C GLU A 141 14.00 21.67 -7.79
N LEU A 142 14.60 20.66 -7.16
CA LEU A 142 14.85 19.37 -7.77
C LEU A 142 13.54 18.66 -8.13
N ASP A 143 12.56 18.67 -7.22
CA ASP A 143 11.26 18.03 -7.42
C ASP A 143 10.53 18.64 -8.62
N ILE A 144 10.47 19.97 -8.71
CA ILE A 144 9.86 20.68 -9.83
C ILE A 144 10.63 20.43 -11.14
N ALA A 145 11.97 20.42 -11.09
CA ALA A 145 12.80 20.13 -12.25
C ALA A 145 12.57 18.70 -12.78
N ASN A 146 12.43 17.72 -11.88
CA ASN A 146 12.13 16.33 -12.23
C ASN A 146 10.74 16.20 -12.85
N VAL A 147 9.71 16.78 -12.24
CA VAL A 147 8.35 16.76 -12.78
C VAL A 147 8.32 17.41 -14.16
N ARG A 148 8.98 18.58 -14.32
CA ARG A 148 9.09 19.27 -15.60
C ARG A 148 9.75 18.40 -16.66
N SER A 149 10.95 17.86 -16.38
CA SER A 149 11.71 17.08 -17.35
C SER A 149 10.96 15.83 -17.83
N VAL A 150 10.24 15.19 -16.93
CA VAL A 150 9.40 14.04 -17.26
C VAL A 150 8.19 14.48 -18.09
N ARG A 151 7.50 15.55 -17.71
CA ARG A 151 6.32 16.04 -18.45
C ARG A 151 6.69 16.55 -19.84
N GLU A 152 7.81 17.23 -20.02
CA GLU A 152 8.30 17.68 -21.32
C GLU A 152 8.63 16.51 -22.27
N TRP A 153 9.09 15.40 -21.73
CA TRP A 153 9.40 14.21 -22.50
C TRP A 153 8.17 13.33 -22.77
N LEU A 154 7.25 13.24 -21.81
CA LEU A 154 6.09 12.34 -21.85
C LEU A 154 4.98 12.95 -22.69
N ASP A 155 4.31 12.12 -23.52
CA ASP A 155 3.10 12.55 -24.23
C ASP A 155 2.08 13.15 -23.23
N PRO A 156 1.54 14.35 -23.50
CA PRO A 156 0.58 15.01 -22.61
C PRO A 156 -0.67 14.16 -22.28
N ALA A 157 -1.04 13.24 -23.16
CA ALA A 157 -2.17 12.33 -22.95
C ALA A 157 -1.90 11.21 -21.93
N LEU A 158 -0.63 11.02 -21.53
CA LEU A 158 -0.27 10.00 -20.54
C LEU A 158 -0.28 10.54 -19.12
N GLU A 159 -0.71 9.69 -18.21
CA GLU A 159 -0.87 10.06 -16.80
C GLU A 159 0.49 10.20 -16.10
N LEU A 160 0.63 11.34 -15.42
CA LEU A 160 1.74 11.61 -14.52
C LEU A 160 1.20 11.96 -13.14
N MET A 161 1.72 11.34 -12.13
CA MET A 161 1.37 11.55 -10.73
C MET A 161 2.63 11.85 -9.92
N ALA A 162 2.44 12.46 -8.77
CA ALA A 162 3.51 12.70 -7.82
C ALA A 162 3.09 12.29 -6.40
N ASP A 163 4.06 11.83 -5.62
CA ASP A 163 3.86 11.36 -4.26
C ASP A 163 4.92 12.00 -3.35
N VAL A 164 4.44 12.82 -2.42
CA VAL A 164 5.25 13.58 -1.47
C VAL A 164 5.64 12.74 -0.25
N ASN A 165 4.96 11.64 -0.01
CA ASN A 165 5.16 10.78 1.16
C ASN A 165 5.14 11.51 2.51
N GLN A 166 4.20 12.44 2.69
CA GLN A 166 3.97 13.17 3.94
C GLN A 166 5.11 14.13 4.33
N ALA A 167 5.93 14.55 3.35
CA ALA A 167 7.14 15.34 3.64
C ALA A 167 6.86 16.82 3.87
N TRP A 168 5.72 17.36 3.40
CA TRP A 168 5.43 18.79 3.52
C TRP A 168 4.59 19.13 4.75
N ASP A 169 4.79 20.32 5.28
CA ASP A 169 3.82 21.01 6.11
C ASP A 169 2.85 21.84 5.25
N LEU A 170 1.82 22.39 5.86
CA LEU A 170 0.79 23.14 5.14
C LEU A 170 1.39 24.33 4.35
N ALA A 171 2.31 25.08 4.94
CA ALA A 171 2.91 26.25 4.29
C ALA A 171 3.70 25.85 3.04
N THR A 172 4.49 24.79 3.14
CA THR A 172 5.24 24.21 2.03
C THR A 172 4.30 23.65 0.95
N ALA A 173 3.23 22.99 1.34
CA ALA A 173 2.24 22.47 0.40
C ALA A 173 1.55 23.58 -0.38
N LEU A 174 1.08 24.64 0.29
CA LEU A 174 0.44 25.80 -0.33
C LEU A 174 1.39 26.58 -1.27
N ASP A 175 2.69 26.59 -1.00
CA ASP A 175 3.70 27.20 -1.87
C ASP A 175 4.06 26.34 -3.08
N ASN A 176 4.11 25.01 -2.93
CA ASN A 176 4.58 24.09 -3.97
C ASN A 176 3.46 23.59 -4.91
N ILE A 177 2.24 23.38 -4.42
CA ILE A 177 1.14 22.89 -5.25
C ILE A 177 0.88 23.78 -6.48
N PRO A 178 0.79 25.12 -6.34
CA PRO A 178 0.60 25.98 -7.51
C PRO A 178 1.74 25.90 -8.55
N LYS A 179 2.98 25.64 -8.11
CA LYS A 179 4.13 25.47 -9.02
C LYS A 179 4.04 24.17 -9.84
N LEU A 180 3.31 23.16 -9.34
CA LEU A 180 3.12 21.88 -10.01
C LEU A 180 1.89 21.86 -10.92
N GLU A 181 0.95 22.78 -10.76
CA GLU A 181 -0.34 22.82 -11.46
C GLU A 181 -0.19 22.78 -12.99
N SER A 182 0.78 23.56 -13.53
CA SER A 182 1.02 23.65 -14.96
C SER A 182 1.48 22.34 -15.63
N TYR A 183 1.93 21.35 -14.84
CA TYR A 183 2.38 20.07 -15.36
C TYR A 183 1.27 19.03 -15.50
N GLY A 184 0.02 19.35 -15.12
CA GLY A 184 -1.14 18.48 -15.33
C GLY A 184 -0.99 17.12 -14.66
N LEU A 185 -0.64 17.12 -13.38
CA LEU A 185 -0.60 15.89 -12.58
C LEU A 185 -2.02 15.34 -12.42
N SER A 186 -2.20 14.03 -12.62
CA SER A 186 -3.49 13.36 -12.38
C SER A 186 -3.87 13.36 -10.91
N TRP A 187 -2.91 13.26 -10.00
CA TRP A 187 -3.05 13.53 -8.57
C TRP A 187 -1.70 13.85 -7.93
N LEU A 188 -1.77 14.46 -6.76
CA LEU A 188 -0.68 14.64 -5.82
C LEU A 188 -1.01 13.83 -4.56
N GLU A 189 -0.16 12.86 -4.21
CA GLU A 189 -0.36 11.92 -3.12
C GLU A 189 0.36 12.39 -1.86
N GLU A 190 -0.32 12.30 -0.72
CA GLU A 190 0.21 12.57 0.61
C GLU A 190 1.05 13.85 0.74
N PRO A 191 0.55 15.04 0.32
CA PRO A 191 1.30 16.29 0.50
C PRO A 191 1.55 16.60 1.98
N LEU A 192 0.56 16.34 2.84
CA LEU A 192 0.64 16.50 4.28
C LEU A 192 0.72 15.16 5.00
N ARG A 193 1.11 15.19 6.27
CA ARG A 193 1.04 14.02 7.14
C ARG A 193 -0.39 13.53 7.29
N CYS A 194 -0.58 12.23 7.32
CA CYS A 194 -1.91 11.60 7.45
C CYS A 194 -2.62 11.95 8.78
N ASP A 195 -1.87 12.34 9.81
CA ASP A 195 -2.39 12.78 11.12
C ASP A 195 -2.55 14.31 11.22
N SER A 196 -2.37 15.05 10.13
CA SER A 196 -2.64 16.50 10.07
C SER A 196 -4.14 16.79 10.33
N GLU A 197 -4.41 17.92 10.97
CA GLU A 197 -5.78 18.33 11.26
C GLU A 197 -6.61 18.47 9.96
N MET A 198 -7.86 18.03 9.99
CA MET A 198 -8.77 18.07 8.82
C MET A 198 -8.86 19.46 8.17
N ARG A 199 -8.79 20.54 8.97
CA ARG A 199 -8.78 21.91 8.44
C ARG A 199 -7.61 22.17 7.49
N GLN A 200 -6.43 21.60 7.77
CA GLN A 200 -5.24 21.76 6.90
C GLN A 200 -5.42 21.08 5.54
N TRP A 201 -6.11 19.92 5.54
CA TRP A 201 -6.50 19.24 4.29
C TRP A 201 -7.57 19.99 3.50
N GLN A 202 -8.42 20.77 4.18
CA GLN A 202 -9.46 21.60 3.53
C GLN A 202 -8.90 22.90 2.93
N GLU A 203 -7.71 23.31 3.32
CA GLU A 203 -7.03 24.50 2.81
C GLU A 203 -6.25 24.23 1.52
N LEU A 204 -5.98 22.95 1.20
CA LEU A 204 -5.36 22.49 -0.05
C LEU A 204 -6.37 22.37 -1.19
#